data_c18fe783ce3fc15a948f16e4398413eb
#
_entry.id   c18fe783ce3fc15a948f16e4398413eb
#
_cell.length_a   1.000
_cell.length_b   1.000
_cell.length_c   1.000
_cell.angle_alpha   90.00
_cell.angle_beta   90.00
_cell.angle_gamma   90.00
#
_symmetry.space_group_name_H-M   'P 1'
#
loop_
_entity.id
_entity.type
_entity.pdbx_description
1 polymer ?
#
loop_
_entity_poly.entity_id
_entity_poly.type
_entity_poly.pdbx_seq_one_letter_code
_entity_poly.pdbx_strand_id
1 'polypeptide(L)'
;YEKVEDFNKVYIDELSKNKIKKKLKVVAACGNGTAGIFAPEILRNIGCEVIELDCNLDYNFHRYNPNPEDMKMLHEISKCVKENNADVGFGFDGDGDRVGVIDNKGNEIFADKIGLLIARNISELHPNNKFIVDVKSTGLFSKDEILKKNNCKTLYWKTGHSYIKRKVKEDNAIAGFEKSGHFFFNEPLGFGFDDGINSAIQICHL
;
A
#
# COMPACT_ATOMS: atom_id res chain seq x y z
N TYR A 1 -1.26 28.47 -11.67
CA TYR A 1 -1.86 27.25 -11.07
C TYR A 1 -3.35 27.51 -10.79
N GLU A 2 -4.15 26.47 -10.82
CA GLU A 2 -5.56 26.54 -10.48
C GLU A 2 -5.76 25.80 -9.14
N LYS A 3 -6.55 26.37 -8.22
CA LYS A 3 -6.89 25.74 -6.96
C LYS A 3 -8.08 24.83 -7.20
N VAL A 4 -7.92 23.53 -6.97
CA VAL A 4 -9.03 22.59 -6.97
C VAL A 4 -9.70 22.66 -5.60
N GLU A 5 -10.96 23.11 -5.57
CA GLU A 5 -11.76 23.09 -4.35
C GLU A 5 -12.21 21.66 -4.04
N ASP A 6 -12.35 21.34 -2.74
CA ASP A 6 -12.79 20.02 -2.25
C ASP A 6 -11.97 18.82 -2.76
N PHE A 7 -10.68 19.03 -3.06
CA PHE A 7 -9.81 17.95 -3.55
C PHE A 7 -9.80 16.72 -2.61
N ASN A 8 -9.84 16.95 -1.29
CA ASN A 8 -9.93 15.87 -0.31
C ASN A 8 -11.12 14.94 -0.59
N LYS A 9 -12.28 15.52 -0.88
CA LYS A 9 -13.46 14.75 -1.21
C LYS A 9 -13.30 13.99 -2.52
N VAL A 10 -12.71 14.62 -3.54
CA VAL A 10 -12.45 13.96 -4.83
C VAL A 10 -11.56 12.73 -4.63
N TYR A 11 -10.50 12.85 -3.83
CA TYR A 11 -9.59 11.76 -3.53
C TYR A 11 -10.28 10.62 -2.74
N ILE A 12 -11.04 10.96 -1.69
CA ILE A 12 -11.80 9.99 -0.90
C ILE A 12 -12.82 9.26 -1.78
N ASP A 13 -13.60 9.98 -2.55
CA ASP A 13 -14.65 9.41 -3.41
C ASP A 13 -14.04 8.48 -4.47
N GLU A 14 -12.90 8.86 -5.05
CA GLU A 14 -12.24 8.04 -6.08
C GLU A 14 -11.73 6.72 -5.51
N LEU A 15 -10.97 6.74 -4.43
CA LEU A 15 -10.46 5.51 -3.84
C LEU A 15 -11.57 4.64 -3.23
N SER A 16 -12.62 5.25 -2.73
CA SER A 16 -13.78 4.57 -2.14
C SER A 16 -14.63 3.78 -3.16
N LYS A 17 -14.37 3.90 -4.46
CA LYS A 17 -15.02 3.07 -5.49
C LYS A 17 -14.56 1.62 -5.44
N ASN A 18 -13.38 1.36 -4.91
CA ASN A 18 -12.73 0.04 -4.86
C ASN A 18 -13.29 -0.86 -3.75
N LYS A 19 -14.58 -1.22 -3.82
CA LYS A 19 -15.25 -2.02 -2.78
C LYS A 19 -14.66 -3.43 -2.67
N ILE A 20 -14.39 -3.85 -1.43
CA ILE A 20 -13.96 -5.23 -1.14
C ILE A 20 -15.16 -6.17 -1.01
N LYS A 21 -14.93 -7.45 -1.32
CA LYS A 21 -15.98 -8.49 -1.22
C LYS A 21 -16.06 -9.14 0.16
N LYS A 22 -14.92 -9.24 0.84
CA LYS A 22 -14.82 -9.83 2.19
C LYS A 22 -14.91 -8.73 3.24
N LYS A 23 -15.59 -8.99 4.34
CA LYS A 23 -15.54 -8.09 5.49
C LYS A 23 -14.20 -8.31 6.20
N LEU A 24 -13.38 -7.26 6.25
CA LEU A 24 -12.07 -7.26 6.92
C LEU A 24 -12.10 -6.29 8.09
N LYS A 25 -11.47 -6.70 9.19
CA LYS A 25 -11.18 -5.84 10.33
C LYS A 25 -9.72 -5.39 10.25
N VAL A 26 -9.48 -4.10 10.11
CA VAL A 26 -8.14 -3.57 9.83
C VAL A 26 -7.72 -2.55 10.89
N VAL A 27 -6.44 -2.53 11.23
CA VAL A 27 -5.83 -1.43 11.97
C VAL A 27 -5.24 -0.45 10.96
N ALA A 28 -5.65 0.81 11.02
CA ALA A 28 -5.03 1.91 10.27
C ALA A 28 -4.16 2.74 11.22
N ALA A 29 -2.85 2.58 11.11
CA ALA A 29 -1.88 3.31 11.93
C ALA A 29 -1.22 4.39 11.09
N CYS A 30 -1.51 5.65 11.41
CA CYS A 30 -1.06 6.79 10.63
C CYS A 30 0.09 7.58 11.29
N GLY A 31 0.51 7.17 12.51
CA GLY A 31 1.61 7.80 13.23
C GLY A 31 1.50 9.32 13.36
N ASN A 32 0.28 9.85 13.44
CA ASN A 32 -0.05 11.28 13.41
C ASN A 32 0.31 12.00 12.08
N GLY A 33 0.58 11.25 11.02
CA GLY A 33 0.85 11.77 9.67
C GLY A 33 -0.42 12.09 8.87
N THR A 34 -0.22 12.59 7.65
CA THR A 34 -1.30 13.07 6.76
C THR A 34 -2.28 11.99 6.33
N ALA A 35 -1.84 10.71 6.25
CA ALA A 35 -2.72 9.58 5.95
C ALA A 35 -3.91 9.49 6.93
N GLY A 36 -3.78 9.99 8.18
CA GLY A 36 -4.86 9.99 9.18
C GLY A 36 -6.11 10.76 8.77
N ILE A 37 -5.97 11.72 7.86
CA ILE A 37 -7.10 12.50 7.32
C ILE A 37 -7.95 11.66 6.37
N PHE A 38 -7.37 10.68 5.70
CA PHE A 38 -7.97 9.99 4.55
C PHE A 38 -8.16 8.49 4.79
N ALA A 39 -7.14 7.79 5.27
CA ALA A 39 -7.12 6.33 5.32
C ALA A 39 -8.27 5.71 6.11
N PRO A 40 -8.64 6.20 7.32
CA PRO A 40 -9.74 5.60 8.07
C PRO A 40 -11.09 5.68 7.33
N GLU A 41 -11.37 6.82 6.72
CA GLU A 41 -12.61 7.03 5.98
C GLU A 41 -12.66 6.18 4.72
N ILE A 42 -11.60 6.18 3.92
CA ILE A 42 -11.52 5.41 2.68
C ILE A 42 -11.64 3.91 2.98
N LEU A 43 -10.93 3.40 3.98
CA LEU A 43 -10.99 1.98 4.35
C LEU A 43 -12.38 1.56 4.84
N ARG A 44 -13.08 2.42 5.59
CA ARG A 44 -14.50 2.17 5.94
C ARG A 44 -15.38 2.18 4.72
N ASN A 45 -15.19 3.14 3.84
CA ASN A 45 -15.99 3.28 2.63
C ASN A 45 -15.85 2.07 1.71
N ILE A 46 -14.68 1.44 1.61
CA ILE A 46 -14.51 0.22 0.80
C ILE A 46 -15.11 -1.03 1.46
N GLY A 47 -15.47 -0.98 2.75
CA GLY A 47 -16.17 -2.05 3.47
C GLY A 47 -15.41 -2.66 4.64
N CYS A 48 -14.29 -2.08 5.08
CA CYS A 48 -13.56 -2.54 6.26
C CYS A 48 -14.21 -2.05 7.58
N GLU A 49 -14.06 -2.87 8.62
CA GLU A 49 -14.15 -2.42 10.01
C GLU A 49 -12.78 -1.85 10.42
N VAL A 50 -12.71 -0.55 10.74
CA VAL A 50 -11.43 0.15 10.93
C VAL A 50 -11.19 0.49 12.39
N ILE A 51 -10.05 0.07 12.89
CA ILE A 51 -9.48 0.50 14.18
C ILE A 51 -8.42 1.55 13.89
N GLU A 52 -8.62 2.73 14.43
CA GLU A 52 -7.69 3.85 14.25
C GLU A 52 -6.57 3.79 15.29
N LEU A 53 -5.33 3.97 14.85
CA LEU A 53 -4.15 4.11 15.69
C LEU A 53 -3.37 5.35 15.26
N ASP A 54 -3.33 6.35 16.15
CA ASP A 54 -2.61 7.62 15.93
C ASP A 54 -3.00 8.31 14.61
N CYS A 55 -4.31 8.38 14.30
CA CYS A 55 -4.84 8.99 13.07
C CYS A 55 -5.10 10.50 13.18
N ASN A 56 -5.03 11.09 14.37
CA ASN A 56 -5.11 12.54 14.51
C ASN A 56 -3.81 13.20 14.06
N LEU A 57 -3.91 14.20 13.19
CA LEU A 57 -2.75 14.91 12.67
C LEU A 57 -2.00 15.67 13.79
N ASP A 58 -0.73 15.34 14.01
CA ASP A 58 0.15 16.03 14.94
C ASP A 58 1.59 16.01 14.45
N TYR A 59 2.08 17.17 14.04
CA TYR A 59 3.42 17.34 13.48
C TYR A 59 4.58 17.12 14.47
N ASN A 60 4.30 16.94 15.74
CA ASN A 60 5.33 16.66 16.74
C ASN A 60 5.69 15.16 16.81
N PHE A 61 4.85 14.27 16.26
CA PHE A 61 5.08 12.82 16.20
C PHE A 61 5.53 12.24 17.54
N HIS A 62 4.78 12.52 18.62
CA HIS A 62 5.19 12.27 20.01
C HIS A 62 5.48 10.81 20.35
N ARG A 63 4.84 9.85 19.69
CA ARG A 63 4.99 8.44 20.06
C ARG A 63 6.14 7.75 19.34
N TYR A 64 6.23 7.91 18.05
CA TYR A 64 7.25 7.33 17.18
C TYR A 64 7.33 8.10 15.85
N ASN A 65 8.42 7.88 15.12
CA ASN A 65 8.52 8.39 13.76
C ASN A 65 7.52 7.62 12.86
N PRO A 66 6.61 8.29 12.12
CA PRO A 66 5.72 7.62 11.17
C PRO A 66 6.52 7.10 9.97
N ASN A 67 7.01 5.89 10.11
CA ASN A 67 7.79 5.18 9.12
C ASN A 67 7.46 3.68 9.22
N PRO A 68 7.00 3.03 8.15
CA PRO A 68 6.65 1.61 8.15
C PRO A 68 7.84 0.67 8.42
N GLU A 69 9.07 1.18 8.47
CA GLU A 69 10.27 0.45 8.89
C GLU A 69 10.66 0.73 10.37
N ASP A 70 9.97 1.64 11.06
CA ASP A 70 10.26 1.96 12.47
C ASP A 70 9.73 0.87 13.40
N MET A 71 10.65 0.27 14.19
CA MET A 71 10.32 -0.85 15.07
C MET A 71 9.30 -0.49 16.16
N LYS A 72 9.26 0.77 16.62
CA LYS A 72 8.27 1.19 17.62
C LYS A 72 6.89 1.25 17.00
N MET A 73 6.77 1.82 15.80
CA MET A 73 5.53 1.83 15.04
C MET A 73 5.03 0.42 14.77
N LEU A 74 5.89 -0.47 14.27
CA LEU A 74 5.54 -1.87 13.97
C LEU A 74 5.07 -2.62 15.23
N HIS A 75 5.71 -2.42 16.38
CA HIS A 75 5.29 -3.02 17.65
C HIS A 75 3.92 -2.52 18.12
N GLU A 76 3.64 -1.24 17.98
CA GLU A 76 2.32 -0.68 18.35
C GLU A 76 1.22 -1.21 17.44
N ILE A 77 1.47 -1.33 16.14
CA ILE A 77 0.53 -1.94 15.19
C ILE A 77 0.30 -3.41 15.53
N SER A 78 1.37 -4.18 15.77
CA SER A 78 1.31 -5.59 16.15
C SER A 78 0.49 -5.82 17.41
N LYS A 79 0.68 -4.97 18.42
CA LYS A 79 -0.09 -5.00 19.66
C LYS A 79 -1.57 -4.72 19.38
N CYS A 80 -1.87 -3.65 18.66
CA CYS A 80 -3.23 -3.25 18.32
C CYS A 80 -3.97 -4.32 17.52
N VAL A 81 -3.30 -4.95 16.53
CA VAL A 81 -3.85 -6.08 15.73
C VAL A 81 -4.26 -7.23 16.64
N LYS A 82 -3.37 -7.66 17.56
CA LYS A 82 -3.64 -8.80 18.47
C LYS A 82 -4.74 -8.49 19.47
N GLU A 83 -4.71 -7.33 20.10
CA GLU A 83 -5.70 -6.93 21.10
C GLU A 83 -7.11 -6.82 20.54
N ASN A 84 -7.24 -6.49 19.27
CA ASN A 84 -8.52 -6.31 18.60
C ASN A 84 -8.93 -7.47 17.70
N ASN A 85 -8.11 -8.53 17.59
CA ASN A 85 -8.31 -9.63 16.65
C ASN A 85 -8.53 -9.10 15.20
N ALA A 86 -7.71 -8.15 14.77
CA ALA A 86 -7.79 -7.61 13.43
C ALA A 86 -7.15 -8.57 12.41
N ASP A 87 -7.67 -8.56 11.18
CA ASP A 87 -7.18 -9.42 10.10
C ASP A 87 -5.83 -8.94 9.56
N VAL A 88 -5.60 -7.61 9.57
CA VAL A 88 -4.37 -6.97 9.09
C VAL A 88 -4.18 -5.61 9.75
N GLY A 89 -2.92 -5.21 9.90
CA GLY A 89 -2.53 -3.85 10.30
C GLY A 89 -1.78 -3.15 9.17
N PHE A 90 -2.13 -1.90 8.91
CA PHE A 90 -1.47 -1.00 7.98
C PHE A 90 -0.77 0.11 8.73
N GLY A 91 0.53 0.32 8.44
CA GLY A 91 1.30 1.45 8.92
C GLY A 91 1.63 2.40 7.77
N PHE A 92 1.21 3.65 7.88
CA PHE A 92 1.49 4.68 6.88
C PHE A 92 2.60 5.60 7.37
N ASP A 93 3.42 6.11 6.46
CA ASP A 93 4.42 7.10 6.82
C ASP A 93 3.87 8.54 6.91
N GLY A 94 4.75 9.51 7.13
CA GLY A 94 4.35 10.87 7.47
C GLY A 94 3.53 11.58 6.40
N ASP A 95 3.82 11.35 5.14
CA ASP A 95 3.10 11.91 3.97
C ASP A 95 2.17 10.90 3.29
N GLY A 96 2.18 9.64 3.73
CA GLY A 96 1.20 8.63 3.35
C GLY A 96 1.46 7.96 2.01
N ASP A 97 2.67 8.07 1.46
CA ASP A 97 3.03 7.45 0.19
C ASP A 97 3.58 6.02 0.33
N ARG A 98 3.88 5.57 1.57
CA ARG A 98 4.32 4.22 1.89
C ARG A 98 3.34 3.47 2.79
N VAL A 99 3.34 2.14 2.66
CA VAL A 99 2.59 1.24 3.54
C VAL A 99 3.46 0.11 4.07
N GLY A 100 3.40 -0.13 5.38
CA GLY A 100 3.87 -1.34 6.06
C GLY A 100 2.70 -2.23 6.44
N VAL A 101 2.93 -3.53 6.56
CA VAL A 101 1.88 -4.52 6.76
C VAL A 101 2.21 -5.45 7.91
N ILE A 102 1.27 -5.62 8.82
CA ILE A 102 1.31 -6.57 9.93
C ILE A 102 0.19 -7.60 9.73
N ASP A 103 0.51 -8.89 9.81
CA ASP A 103 -0.47 -9.97 9.70
C ASP A 103 -1.35 -10.08 10.98
N ASN A 104 -2.39 -10.93 10.92
CA ASN A 104 -3.30 -11.18 12.04
C ASN A 104 -2.64 -11.84 13.27
N LYS A 105 -1.40 -12.29 13.15
CA LYS A 105 -0.60 -12.82 14.27
C LYS A 105 0.34 -11.78 14.86
N GLY A 106 0.37 -10.58 14.28
CA GLY A 106 1.25 -9.49 14.67
C GLY A 106 2.65 -9.56 14.09
N ASN A 107 2.87 -10.32 13.03
CA ASN A 107 4.16 -10.37 12.34
C ASN A 107 4.20 -9.38 11.19
N GLU A 108 5.35 -8.72 11.02
CA GLU A 108 5.63 -7.89 9.84
C GLU A 108 5.68 -8.76 8.59
N ILE A 109 5.02 -8.30 7.53
CA ILE A 109 5.19 -8.83 6.18
C ILE A 109 5.98 -7.79 5.37
N PHE A 110 7.22 -8.12 5.04
CA PHE A 110 8.09 -7.21 4.29
C PHE A 110 7.46 -6.73 2.98
N ALA A 111 7.64 -5.45 2.66
CA ALA A 111 6.99 -4.80 1.53
C ALA A 111 7.23 -5.52 0.19
N ASP A 112 8.44 -6.08 -0.04
CA ASP A 112 8.74 -6.85 -1.26
C ASP A 112 7.94 -8.16 -1.37
N LYS A 113 7.52 -8.76 -0.24
CA LYS A 113 6.66 -9.96 -0.22
C LYS A 113 5.20 -9.56 -0.49
N ILE A 114 4.75 -8.47 0.12
CA ILE A 114 3.43 -7.89 -0.16
C ILE A 114 3.33 -7.48 -1.62
N GLY A 115 4.33 -6.78 -2.15
CA GLY A 115 4.37 -6.42 -3.57
C GLY A 115 4.24 -7.63 -4.50
N LEU A 116 4.89 -8.77 -4.15
CA LEU A 116 4.75 -10.01 -4.93
C LEU A 116 3.33 -10.59 -4.84
N LEU A 117 2.69 -10.58 -3.66
CA LEU A 117 1.31 -11.05 -3.50
C LEU A 117 0.33 -10.20 -4.30
N ILE A 118 0.48 -8.87 -4.25
CA ILE A 118 -0.31 -7.94 -5.06
C ILE A 118 -0.07 -8.22 -6.55
N ALA A 119 1.19 -8.38 -6.98
CA ALA A 119 1.51 -8.67 -8.38
C ALA A 119 0.85 -9.97 -8.87
N ARG A 120 0.80 -11.03 -8.05
CA ARG A 120 0.08 -12.27 -8.37
C ARG A 120 -1.41 -12.00 -8.61
N ASN A 121 -2.07 -11.34 -7.66
CA ASN A 121 -3.49 -11.00 -7.79
C ASN A 121 -3.77 -10.14 -9.03
N ILE A 122 -2.96 -9.09 -9.25
CA ILE A 122 -3.06 -8.26 -10.46
C ILE A 122 -2.86 -9.10 -11.72
N SER A 123 -1.90 -10.01 -11.75
CA SER A 123 -1.60 -10.83 -12.93
C SER A 123 -2.75 -11.76 -13.32
N GLU A 124 -3.56 -12.22 -12.35
CA GLU A 124 -4.75 -13.04 -12.61
C GLU A 124 -5.88 -12.21 -13.24
N LEU A 125 -6.04 -10.96 -12.80
CA LEU A 125 -7.07 -10.05 -13.30
C LEU A 125 -6.65 -9.35 -14.61
N HIS A 126 -5.37 -9.10 -14.77
CA HIS A 126 -4.76 -8.34 -15.86
C HIS A 126 -3.53 -9.08 -16.41
N PRO A 127 -3.69 -10.20 -17.14
CA PRO A 127 -2.57 -10.95 -17.71
C PRO A 127 -1.83 -10.16 -18.81
N ASN A 128 -0.67 -10.67 -19.22
CA ASN A 128 0.19 -10.07 -20.27
C ASN A 128 0.77 -8.70 -19.92
N ASN A 129 0.87 -8.36 -18.64
CA ASN A 129 1.34 -7.07 -18.16
C ASN A 129 2.81 -7.11 -17.72
N LYS A 130 3.33 -5.93 -17.34
CA LYS A 130 4.67 -5.75 -16.79
C LYS A 130 4.60 -5.22 -15.36
N PHE A 131 5.59 -5.63 -14.59
CA PHE A 131 5.87 -5.11 -13.25
C PHE A 131 7.28 -4.55 -13.20
N ILE A 132 7.45 -3.36 -12.63
CA ILE A 132 8.76 -2.77 -12.34
C ILE A 132 9.05 -3.00 -10.87
N VAL A 133 10.22 -3.55 -10.55
CA VAL A 133 10.60 -3.89 -9.17
C VAL A 133 11.99 -3.33 -8.89
N ASP A 134 12.21 -2.75 -7.73
CA ASP A 134 13.53 -2.26 -7.39
C ASP A 134 14.53 -3.39 -7.14
N VAL A 135 15.81 -3.14 -7.40
CA VAL A 135 16.87 -4.16 -7.28
C VAL A 135 17.14 -4.63 -5.84
N LYS A 136 16.61 -3.95 -4.83
CA LYS A 136 16.69 -4.36 -3.43
C LYS A 136 15.60 -5.34 -3.03
N SER A 137 14.54 -5.45 -3.82
CA SER A 137 13.43 -6.37 -3.58
C SER A 137 13.81 -7.81 -3.88
N THR A 138 12.99 -8.73 -3.38
CA THR A 138 13.22 -10.17 -3.56
C THR A 138 13.34 -10.59 -5.03
N GLY A 139 14.29 -11.47 -5.33
CA GLY A 139 14.42 -12.11 -6.66
C GLY A 139 13.29 -13.08 -7.02
N LEU A 140 12.28 -13.26 -6.15
CA LEU A 140 11.16 -14.17 -6.41
C LEU A 140 10.24 -13.68 -7.53
N PHE A 141 10.10 -12.37 -7.75
CA PHE A 141 9.26 -11.84 -8.83
C PHE A 141 9.60 -12.44 -10.21
N SER A 142 10.87 -12.55 -10.55
CA SER A 142 11.30 -13.11 -11.84
C SER A 142 11.16 -14.63 -11.94
N LYS A 143 11.01 -15.31 -10.80
CA LYS A 143 10.90 -16.77 -10.72
C LYS A 143 9.47 -17.26 -10.47
N ASP A 144 8.56 -16.33 -10.16
CA ASP A 144 7.20 -16.65 -9.76
C ASP A 144 6.40 -17.34 -10.87
N GLU A 145 5.84 -18.50 -10.55
CA GLU A 145 5.13 -19.34 -11.53
C GLU A 145 3.76 -18.78 -11.91
N ILE A 146 3.09 -18.05 -10.98
CA ILE A 146 1.80 -17.41 -11.26
C ILE A 146 2.00 -16.28 -12.25
N LEU A 147 3.01 -15.42 -12.02
CA LEU A 147 3.34 -14.34 -12.95
C LEU A 147 3.70 -14.89 -14.35
N LYS A 148 4.49 -15.97 -14.41
CA LYS A 148 4.85 -16.63 -15.67
C LYS A 148 3.64 -17.22 -16.37
N LYS A 149 2.79 -17.95 -15.63
CA LYS A 149 1.56 -18.55 -16.17
C LYS A 149 0.64 -17.51 -16.80
N ASN A 150 0.56 -16.33 -16.19
CA ASN A 150 -0.25 -15.22 -16.68
C ASN A 150 0.49 -14.33 -17.71
N ASN A 151 1.65 -14.82 -18.22
CA ASN A 151 2.48 -14.12 -19.22
C ASN A 151 2.89 -12.70 -18.78
N CYS A 152 3.08 -12.49 -17.48
CA CYS A 152 3.54 -11.21 -16.94
C CYS A 152 5.07 -11.16 -16.88
N LYS A 153 5.64 -9.99 -17.13
CA LYS A 153 7.08 -9.77 -17.13
C LYS A 153 7.49 -8.89 -15.98
N THR A 154 8.57 -9.25 -15.29
CA THR A 154 9.18 -8.43 -14.24
C THR A 154 10.47 -7.82 -14.76
N LEU A 155 10.61 -6.51 -14.60
CA LEU A 155 11.84 -5.77 -14.86
C LEU A 155 12.37 -5.19 -13.56
N TYR A 156 13.58 -5.58 -13.18
CA TYR A 156 14.28 -4.97 -12.05
C TYR A 156 14.92 -3.66 -12.47
N TRP A 157 14.74 -2.63 -11.65
CA TRP A 157 15.24 -1.28 -11.92
C TRP A 157 15.95 -0.69 -10.70
N LYS A 158 16.67 0.39 -10.90
CA LYS A 158 17.37 1.08 -9.81
C LYS A 158 16.39 1.61 -8.76
N THR A 159 16.75 1.46 -7.48
CA THR A 159 15.97 1.91 -6.33
C THR A 159 15.79 3.43 -6.34
N GLY A 160 14.65 3.89 -5.89
CA GLY A 160 14.25 5.28 -5.68
C GLY A 160 12.90 5.55 -6.33
N HIS A 161 11.95 6.05 -5.51
CA HIS A 161 10.56 6.22 -5.91
C HIS A 161 10.38 6.98 -7.23
N SER A 162 11.14 8.06 -7.45
CA SER A 162 11.10 8.83 -8.71
C SER A 162 11.59 8.03 -9.92
N TYR A 163 12.54 7.10 -9.74
CA TYR A 163 13.04 6.25 -10.82
C TYR A 163 12.05 5.14 -11.15
N ILE A 164 11.47 4.50 -10.14
CA ILE A 164 10.47 3.46 -10.34
C ILE A 164 9.21 4.06 -10.97
N LYS A 165 8.68 5.17 -10.43
CA LYS A 165 7.51 5.88 -10.97
C LYS A 165 7.69 6.20 -12.46
N ARG A 166 8.84 6.79 -12.82
CA ARG A 166 9.15 7.10 -14.22
C ARG A 166 9.19 5.84 -15.07
N LYS A 167 9.84 4.78 -14.58
CA LYS A 167 9.98 3.53 -15.33
C LYS A 167 8.66 2.80 -15.54
N VAL A 168 7.79 2.80 -14.52
CA VAL A 168 6.41 2.28 -14.61
C VAL A 168 5.66 2.95 -15.75
N LYS A 169 5.77 4.29 -15.85
CA LYS A 169 5.12 5.06 -16.92
C LYS A 169 5.76 4.81 -18.30
N GLU A 170 7.10 4.86 -18.40
CA GLU A 170 7.84 4.67 -19.67
C GLU A 170 7.57 3.30 -20.30
N ASP A 171 7.53 2.24 -19.49
CA ASP A 171 7.32 0.88 -19.97
C ASP A 171 5.84 0.48 -20.06
N ASN A 172 4.93 1.39 -19.72
CA ASN A 172 3.50 1.12 -19.60
C ASN A 172 3.25 -0.11 -18.72
N ALA A 173 3.97 -0.21 -17.59
CA ALA A 173 3.80 -1.28 -16.63
C ALA A 173 2.55 -1.04 -15.79
N ILE A 174 1.82 -2.10 -15.44
CA ILE A 174 0.59 -1.96 -14.66
C ILE A 174 0.86 -1.57 -13.21
N ALA A 175 2.01 -2.01 -12.65
CA ALA A 175 2.42 -1.64 -11.30
C ALA A 175 3.95 -1.63 -11.12
N GLY A 176 4.40 -0.93 -10.08
CA GLY A 176 5.76 -0.94 -9.60
C GLY A 176 5.84 -1.13 -8.09
N PHE A 177 6.94 -1.74 -7.62
CA PHE A 177 7.12 -2.10 -6.22
C PHE A 177 8.53 -1.80 -5.74
N GLU A 178 8.64 -1.12 -4.60
CA GLU A 178 9.90 -0.91 -3.89
C GLU A 178 9.90 -1.62 -2.53
N LYS A 179 11.06 -2.08 -2.12
CA LYS A 179 11.27 -2.69 -0.79
C LYS A 179 10.95 -1.74 0.36
N SER A 180 11.03 -0.44 0.14
CA SER A 180 10.69 0.61 1.11
C SER A 180 9.18 0.78 1.37
N GLY A 181 8.32 0.12 0.59
CA GLY A 181 6.86 0.23 0.72
C GLY A 181 6.19 1.24 -0.19
N HIS A 182 6.93 1.89 -1.11
CA HIS A 182 6.32 2.66 -2.19
C HIS A 182 5.80 1.72 -3.27
N PHE A 183 4.52 1.75 -3.53
CA PHE A 183 3.89 0.98 -4.60
C PHE A 183 3.16 1.92 -5.55
N PHE A 184 3.27 1.62 -6.83
CA PHE A 184 2.78 2.45 -7.93
C PHE A 184 1.80 1.63 -8.75
N PHE A 185 0.65 2.19 -9.04
CA PHE A 185 -0.38 1.52 -9.85
C PHE A 185 -0.80 2.45 -10.98
N ASN A 186 -0.69 1.97 -12.22
CA ASN A 186 -1.28 2.65 -13.37
C ASN A 186 -2.74 2.26 -13.55
N GLU A 187 -3.45 2.96 -14.43
CA GLU A 187 -4.81 2.60 -14.81
C GLU A 187 -4.92 1.12 -15.23
N PRO A 188 -5.98 0.43 -14.82
CA PRO A 188 -7.16 0.92 -14.10
C PRO A 188 -7.04 0.88 -12.57
N LEU A 189 -5.87 0.59 -12.00
CA LEU A 189 -5.68 0.33 -10.57
C LEU A 189 -5.30 1.59 -9.78
N GLY A 190 -4.87 2.63 -10.46
CA GLY A 190 -4.42 3.90 -9.87
C GLY A 190 -3.96 4.89 -10.93
N PHE A 191 -3.27 5.94 -10.49
CA PHE A 191 -2.92 7.10 -11.32
C PHE A 191 -1.41 7.23 -11.59
N GLY A 192 -0.63 6.19 -11.29
CA GLY A 192 0.80 6.11 -11.58
C GLY A 192 1.73 6.78 -10.57
N PHE A 193 1.20 7.26 -9.44
CA PHE A 193 2.01 7.73 -8.31
C PHE A 193 2.01 6.74 -7.14
N ASP A 194 2.97 6.90 -6.24
CA ASP A 194 3.06 6.17 -4.99
C ASP A 194 1.96 6.64 -4.03
N ASP A 195 1.19 5.68 -3.52
CA ASP A 195 0.04 5.94 -2.66
C ASP A 195 -0.14 4.77 -1.68
N GLY A 196 0.20 5.03 -0.41
CA GLY A 196 0.10 4.02 0.64
C GLY A 196 -1.33 3.58 0.90
N ILE A 197 -2.32 4.48 0.76
CA ILE A 197 -3.74 4.16 0.98
C ILE A 197 -4.28 3.29 -0.16
N ASN A 198 -3.97 3.63 -1.41
CA ASN A 198 -4.32 2.75 -2.54
C ASN A 198 -3.62 1.40 -2.41
N SER A 199 -2.37 1.38 -1.93
CA SER A 199 -1.65 0.14 -1.66
C SER A 199 -2.35 -0.73 -0.62
N ALA A 200 -2.86 -0.14 0.47
CA ALA A 200 -3.66 -0.85 1.46
C ALA A 200 -4.97 -1.40 0.86
N ILE A 201 -5.62 -0.66 -0.04
CA ILE A 201 -6.80 -1.14 -0.78
C ILE A 201 -6.45 -2.38 -1.61
N GLN A 202 -5.35 -2.35 -2.36
CA GLN A 202 -4.91 -3.51 -3.16
C GLN A 202 -4.61 -4.73 -2.28
N ILE A 203 -4.10 -4.53 -1.06
CA ILE A 203 -3.89 -5.60 -0.08
C ILE A 203 -5.23 -6.15 0.43
N CYS A 204 -6.23 -5.30 0.66
CA CYS A 204 -7.56 -5.75 1.07
C CYS A 204 -8.29 -6.60 0.01
N HIS A 205 -7.84 -6.59 -1.23
CA HIS A 205 -8.36 -7.45 -2.30
C HIS A 205 -7.71 -8.85 -2.35
N LEU A 206 -6.63 -9.10 -1.59
CA LEU A 206 -5.99 -10.43 -1.48
C LEU A 206 -6.83 -11.40 -0.64
#